data_75f9c7911f3f89599e1a9ceb210f8d84
#
_entry.id   75f9c7911f3f89599e1a9ceb210f8d84
#
_cell.length_a   1.000
_cell.length_b   1.000
_cell.length_c   1.000
_cell.angle_alpha   90.00
_cell.angle_beta   90.00
_cell.angle_gamma   90.00
#
_symmetry.space_group_name_H-M   'P 1'
#
loop_
_entity.id
_entity.type
_entity.pdbx_description
1 polymer ?
#
loop_
_entity_poly.entity_id
_entity_poly.type
_entity_poly.pdbx_seq_one_letter_code
_entity_poly.pdbx_strand_id
1 'polypeptide(L)'
;MNILAVDTAGKTAGVALLQDDRLLYEVYLDGGMTHSETLMPMIDTCLKLCGLTCADIDLYAVNAGPGSFTGLRIGLAAVKGLAFPRETLCAPVSTLEALAAAHTGEGTVLCALDARRAQVYSAASVSYTHLRAHETLRH
;
A
#
# COMPACT_ATOMS: atom_id res chain seq x y z
N MET A 1 12.76 7.02 -11.02
CA MET A 1 11.40 7.33 -10.53
C MET A 1 11.30 6.96 -9.06
N ASN A 2 10.89 7.91 -8.23
CA ASN A 2 10.72 7.72 -6.80
C ASN A 2 9.24 7.48 -6.48
N ILE A 3 8.92 6.35 -5.86
CA ILE A 3 7.57 5.96 -5.47
C ILE A 3 7.50 5.85 -3.96
N LEU A 4 6.63 6.62 -3.33
CA LEU A 4 6.28 6.45 -1.93
C LEU A 4 4.96 5.68 -1.82
N ALA A 5 4.99 4.53 -1.15
CA ALA A 5 3.84 3.67 -0.95
C ALA A 5 3.36 3.70 0.50
N VAL A 6 2.04 3.73 0.68
CA VAL A 6 1.37 3.80 1.99
C VAL A 6 0.31 2.72 2.09
N ASP A 7 0.31 1.99 3.18
CA ASP A 7 -0.72 1.00 3.52
C ASP A 7 -1.23 1.19 4.95
N THR A 8 -2.52 1.49 5.07
CA THR A 8 -3.23 1.62 6.33
C THR A 8 -4.52 0.79 6.36
N ALA A 9 -4.60 -0.23 5.51
CA ALA A 9 -5.78 -1.07 5.35
C ALA A 9 -6.04 -2.03 6.53
N GLY A 10 -4.98 -2.41 7.24
CA GLY A 10 -5.03 -3.35 8.36
C GLY A 10 -4.69 -2.72 9.71
N LYS A 11 -4.31 -3.55 10.68
CA LYS A 11 -3.86 -3.11 12.00
C LYS A 11 -2.50 -2.43 11.95
N THR A 12 -1.64 -2.85 11.03
CA THR A 12 -0.33 -2.26 10.81
C THR A 12 -0.41 -1.08 9.88
N ALA A 13 0.40 -0.05 10.14
CA ALA A 13 0.68 1.00 9.18
C ALA A 13 1.99 0.67 8.47
N GLY A 14 2.00 0.77 7.16
CA GLY A 14 3.18 0.51 6.33
C GLY A 14 3.54 1.71 5.46
N VAL A 15 4.84 1.96 5.35
CA VAL A 15 5.41 2.96 4.44
C VAL A 15 6.62 2.34 3.74
N ALA A 16 6.70 2.50 2.43
CA ALA A 16 7.83 2.04 1.64
C ALA A 16 8.24 3.10 0.62
N LEU A 17 9.52 3.16 0.33
CA LEU A 17 10.08 4.04 -0.69
C LEU A 17 10.89 3.22 -1.68
N LEU A 18 10.53 3.33 -2.95
CA LEU A 18 11.23 2.71 -4.06
C LEU A 18 11.86 3.78 -4.94
N GLN A 19 13.06 3.49 -5.43
CA GLN A 19 13.75 4.29 -6.44
C GLN A 19 14.18 3.37 -7.58
N ASP A 20 13.62 3.57 -8.76
CA ASP A 20 13.91 2.78 -9.97
C ASP A 20 13.90 1.26 -9.65
N ASP A 21 12.86 0.68 -9.25
CA ASP A 21 12.71 -0.75 -8.89
C ASP A 21 13.52 -1.22 -7.66
N ARG A 22 14.29 -0.33 -7.02
CA ARG A 22 15.04 -0.64 -5.81
C ARG A 22 14.26 -0.18 -4.57
N LEU A 23 14.00 -1.10 -3.66
CA LEU A 23 13.46 -0.76 -2.34
C LEU A 23 14.54 -0.08 -1.50
N LEU A 24 14.36 1.21 -1.18
CA LEU A 24 15.27 1.96 -0.33
C LEU A 24 14.92 1.85 1.15
N TYR A 25 13.63 1.86 1.46
CA TYR A 25 13.13 1.87 2.83
C TYR A 25 11.77 1.20 2.91
N GLU A 26 11.57 0.44 3.97
CA GLU A 26 10.29 -0.18 4.29
C GLU A 26 10.14 -0.25 5.80
N VAL A 27 8.97 0.11 6.29
CA VAL A 27 8.64 0.03 7.70
C VAL A 27 7.19 -0.36 7.90
N TYR A 28 6.96 -1.23 8.87
CA TYR A 28 5.64 -1.59 9.39
C TYR A 28 5.59 -1.29 10.86
N LEU A 29 4.50 -0.67 11.30
CA LEU A 29 4.26 -0.38 12.70
C LEU A 29 2.94 -1.02 13.13
N ASP A 30 3.04 -1.94 14.10
CA ASP A 30 1.92 -2.51 14.83
C ASP A 30 2.05 -2.10 16.32
N GLY A 31 1.82 -0.82 16.59
CA GLY A 31 2.12 -0.22 17.89
C GLY A 31 0.90 0.03 18.78
N GLY A 32 -0.30 -0.40 18.37
CA GLY A 32 -1.53 -0.12 19.11
C GLY A 32 -1.98 1.34 19.09
N MET A 33 -1.23 2.24 18.46
CA MET A 33 -1.62 3.62 18.21
C MET A 33 -2.47 3.72 16.93
N THR A 34 -3.25 4.78 16.81
CA THR A 34 -4.05 4.99 15.59
C THR A 34 -3.18 5.40 14.41
N HIS A 35 -3.57 4.99 13.20
CA HIS A 35 -2.84 5.35 11.97
C HIS A 35 -2.75 6.86 11.77
N SER A 36 -3.74 7.62 12.23
CA SER A 36 -3.73 9.09 12.15
C SER A 36 -2.59 9.74 12.95
N GLU A 37 -2.11 9.08 14.00
CA GLU A 37 -1.01 9.58 14.83
C GLU A 37 0.36 9.13 14.32
N THR A 38 0.44 7.99 13.66
CA THR A 38 1.71 7.34 13.31
C THR A 38 2.14 7.53 11.86
N LEU A 39 1.19 7.67 10.93
CA LEU A 39 1.49 7.65 9.50
C LEU A 39 2.40 8.80 9.05
N MET A 40 2.07 10.04 9.39
CA MET A 40 2.87 11.19 8.96
C MET A 40 4.28 11.18 9.53
N PRO A 41 4.51 10.86 10.82
CA PRO A 41 5.86 10.65 11.35
C PRO A 41 6.63 9.54 10.62
N MET A 42 5.99 8.44 10.24
CA MET A 42 6.63 7.36 9.49
C MET A 42 7.07 7.83 8.09
N ILE A 43 6.23 8.58 7.40
CA ILE A 43 6.55 9.17 6.08
C ILE A 43 7.71 10.15 6.22
N ASP A 44 7.67 11.04 7.19
CA ASP A 44 8.73 12.02 7.44
C ASP A 44 10.07 11.33 7.73
N THR A 45 10.08 10.33 8.58
CA THR A 45 11.29 9.53 8.88
C THR A 45 11.81 8.82 7.64
N CYS A 46 10.93 8.21 6.85
CA CYS A 46 11.30 7.54 5.61
C CYS A 46 12.02 8.50 4.65
N LEU A 47 11.44 9.66 4.40
CA LEU A 47 12.01 10.66 3.51
C LEU A 47 13.36 11.17 4.02
N LYS A 48 13.46 11.50 5.30
CA LYS A 48 14.71 11.98 5.92
C LYS A 48 15.83 10.96 5.84
N LEU A 49 15.56 9.71 6.17
CA LEU A 49 16.55 8.63 6.10
C LEU A 49 17.04 8.34 4.68
N CYS A 50 16.16 8.52 3.70
CA CYS A 50 16.51 8.36 2.28
C CYS A 50 17.12 9.60 1.64
N GLY A 51 17.23 10.72 2.37
CA GLY A 51 17.75 11.97 1.85
C GLY A 51 16.87 12.63 0.79
N LEU A 52 15.56 12.38 0.85
CA LEU A 52 14.57 12.88 -0.10
C LEU A 52 13.56 13.80 0.59
N THR A 53 12.88 14.59 -0.22
CA THR A 53 11.73 15.41 0.20
C THR A 53 10.48 15.03 -0.60
N CYS A 54 9.33 15.55 -0.22
CA CYS A 54 8.10 15.36 -1.00
C CYS A 54 8.24 15.86 -2.45
N ALA A 55 9.12 16.83 -2.68
CA ALA A 55 9.42 17.35 -4.02
C ALA A 55 10.07 16.31 -4.94
N ASP A 56 10.74 15.34 -4.38
CA ASP A 56 11.46 14.29 -5.11
C ASP A 56 10.57 13.08 -5.45
N ILE A 57 9.34 13.03 -4.93
CA ILE A 57 8.41 11.93 -5.17
C ILE A 57 7.67 12.12 -6.50
N ASP A 58 7.77 11.14 -7.37
CA ASP A 58 7.16 11.14 -8.69
C ASP A 58 5.77 10.48 -8.69
N LEU A 59 5.54 9.54 -7.77
CA LEU A 59 4.29 8.81 -7.64
C LEU A 59 4.03 8.43 -6.19
N TYR A 60 2.82 8.66 -5.73
CA TYR A 60 2.33 8.10 -4.47
C TYR A 60 1.46 6.88 -4.77
N ALA A 61 1.80 5.72 -4.18
CA ALA A 61 0.97 4.53 -4.19
C ALA A 61 0.24 4.42 -2.84
N VAL A 62 -1.04 4.09 -2.86
CA VAL A 62 -1.84 3.97 -1.64
C VAL A 62 -2.76 2.77 -1.72
N ASN A 63 -2.80 1.99 -0.63
CA ASN A 63 -3.77 0.91 -0.52
C ASN A 63 -5.18 1.48 -0.48
N ALA A 64 -5.99 1.11 -1.47
CA ALA A 64 -7.37 1.56 -1.65
C ALA A 64 -8.41 0.51 -1.21
N GLY A 65 -7.97 -0.56 -0.56
CA GLY A 65 -8.83 -1.63 -0.07
C GLY A 65 -8.80 -2.90 -0.91
N PRO A 66 -9.52 -3.90 -0.43
CA PRO A 66 -10.37 -3.94 0.76
C PRO A 66 -9.59 -3.87 2.08
N GLY A 67 -10.25 -3.39 3.13
CA GLY A 67 -9.67 -3.28 4.46
C GLY A 67 -10.49 -2.41 5.40
N SER A 68 -9.85 -1.93 6.47
CA SER A 68 -10.46 -1.02 7.43
C SER A 68 -10.91 0.29 6.78
N PHE A 69 -12.20 0.59 6.85
CA PHE A 69 -12.74 1.84 6.29
C PHE A 69 -12.06 3.09 6.84
N THR A 70 -11.88 3.15 8.16
CA THR A 70 -11.21 4.28 8.82
C THR A 70 -9.73 4.35 8.40
N GLY A 71 -9.03 3.22 8.42
CA GLY A 71 -7.62 3.14 8.04
C GLY A 71 -7.39 3.57 6.60
N LEU A 72 -8.17 3.07 5.67
CA LEU A 72 -8.08 3.42 4.24
C LEU A 72 -8.25 4.91 4.00
N ARG A 73 -9.20 5.56 4.69
CA ARG A 73 -9.42 7.00 4.58
C ARG A 73 -8.23 7.82 5.08
N ILE A 74 -7.57 7.37 6.15
CA ILE A 74 -6.38 8.03 6.70
C ILE A 74 -5.24 8.01 5.66
N GLY A 75 -4.95 6.86 5.08
CA GLY A 75 -3.92 6.72 4.05
C GLY A 75 -4.22 7.54 2.80
N LEU A 76 -5.44 7.48 2.30
CA LEU A 76 -5.89 8.27 1.15
C LEU A 76 -5.80 9.77 1.40
N ALA A 77 -6.24 10.24 2.56
CA ALA A 77 -6.17 11.66 2.92
C ALA A 77 -4.72 12.15 3.02
N ALA A 78 -3.85 11.38 3.64
CA ALA A 78 -2.44 11.70 3.75
C ALA A 78 -1.77 11.82 2.38
N VAL A 79 -1.95 10.83 1.52
CA VAL A 79 -1.37 10.79 0.17
C VAL A 79 -1.90 11.92 -0.69
N LYS A 80 -3.20 12.18 -0.69
CA LYS A 80 -3.79 13.31 -1.41
C LYS A 80 -3.24 14.65 -0.93
N GLY A 81 -3.10 14.82 0.38
CA GLY A 81 -2.52 16.03 0.95
C GLY A 81 -1.07 16.26 0.53
N LEU A 82 -0.26 15.21 0.52
CA LEU A 82 1.14 15.28 0.09
C LEU A 82 1.29 15.52 -1.42
N ALA A 83 0.40 14.94 -2.23
CA ALA A 83 0.44 15.06 -3.68
C ALA A 83 -0.07 16.42 -4.19
N PHE A 84 -1.02 17.03 -3.49
CA PHE A 84 -1.76 18.20 -3.93
C PHE A 84 -0.88 19.39 -4.32
N PRO A 85 0.14 19.81 -3.54
CA PRO A 85 0.90 21.03 -3.85
C PRO A 85 1.67 20.97 -5.17
N ARG A 86 1.98 19.77 -5.66
CA ARG A 86 2.77 19.54 -6.86
C ARG A 86 2.01 18.78 -7.94
N GLU A 87 0.75 18.53 -7.72
CA GLU A 87 -0.10 17.72 -8.62
C GLU A 87 0.53 16.35 -8.95
N THR A 88 1.22 15.76 -7.96
CA THR A 88 1.87 14.46 -8.11
C THR A 88 0.83 13.38 -8.31
N LEU A 89 1.11 12.42 -9.19
CA LEU A 89 0.22 11.31 -9.45
C LEU A 89 0.04 10.42 -8.22
N CYS A 90 -1.18 9.91 -8.06
CA CYS A 90 -1.53 8.93 -7.04
C CYS A 90 -2.08 7.66 -7.70
N ALA A 91 -1.52 6.51 -7.36
CA ALA A 91 -1.96 5.20 -7.84
C ALA A 91 -2.66 4.44 -6.71
N PRO A 92 -3.93 4.07 -6.87
CA PRO A 92 -4.59 3.16 -5.96
C PRO A 92 -4.08 1.73 -6.18
N VAL A 93 -3.85 1.00 -5.09
CA VAL A 93 -3.43 -0.40 -5.11
C VAL A 93 -4.42 -1.24 -4.31
N SER A 94 -4.85 -2.36 -4.88
CA SER A 94 -5.71 -3.32 -4.17
C SER A 94 -4.91 -4.08 -3.11
N THR A 95 -5.48 -4.25 -1.92
CA THR A 95 -4.89 -5.07 -0.86
C THR A 95 -4.65 -6.51 -1.35
N LEU A 96 -5.58 -7.07 -2.10
CA LEU A 96 -5.48 -8.44 -2.62
C LEU A 96 -4.41 -8.56 -3.71
N GLU A 97 -4.27 -7.55 -4.55
CA GLU A 97 -3.18 -7.48 -5.54
C GLU A 97 -1.80 -7.38 -4.86
N ALA A 98 -1.70 -6.56 -3.82
CA ALA A 98 -0.46 -6.43 -3.05
C ALA A 98 -0.08 -7.75 -2.38
N LEU A 99 -1.05 -8.47 -1.80
CA LEU A 99 -0.82 -9.81 -1.23
C LEU A 99 -0.37 -10.81 -2.30
N ALA A 100 -1.02 -10.81 -3.46
CA ALA A 100 -0.64 -11.69 -4.57
C ALA A 100 0.77 -11.38 -5.09
N ALA A 101 1.15 -10.09 -5.12
CA ALA A 101 2.47 -9.65 -5.55
C ALA A 101 3.60 -10.11 -4.61
N ALA A 102 3.30 -10.36 -3.34
CA ALA A 102 4.28 -10.89 -2.38
C ALA A 102 4.62 -12.37 -2.62
N HIS A 103 3.81 -13.10 -3.41
CA HIS A 103 4.11 -14.46 -3.79
C HIS A 103 5.15 -14.52 -4.91
N THR A 104 6.18 -15.32 -4.72
CA THR A 104 7.33 -15.43 -5.66
C THR A 104 7.26 -16.63 -6.59
N GLY A 105 6.26 -17.50 -6.44
CA GLY A 105 6.09 -18.71 -7.27
C GLY A 105 5.24 -18.48 -8.51
N GLU A 106 5.27 -19.46 -9.41
CA GLU A 106 4.35 -19.54 -10.55
C GLU A 106 3.06 -20.27 -10.13
N GLY A 107 1.96 -19.94 -10.80
CA GLY A 107 0.67 -20.61 -10.63
C GLY A 107 -0.43 -19.68 -10.15
N THR A 108 -1.51 -20.29 -9.64
CA THR A 108 -2.65 -19.55 -9.13
C THR A 108 -2.49 -19.29 -7.63
N VAL A 109 -2.59 -18.01 -7.24
CA VAL A 109 -2.56 -17.57 -5.86
C VAL A 109 -3.95 -17.12 -5.46
N LEU A 110 -4.49 -17.73 -4.41
CA LEU A 110 -5.74 -17.31 -3.79
C LEU A 110 -5.41 -16.43 -2.58
N CYS A 111 -5.75 -15.16 -2.67
CA CYS A 111 -5.63 -14.22 -1.56
C CYS A 111 -6.96 -14.06 -0.84
N ALA A 112 -6.93 -14.03 0.47
CA ALA A 112 -8.13 -13.89 1.28
C ALA A 112 -7.88 -12.95 2.47
N LEU A 113 -8.86 -12.10 2.78
CA LEU A 113 -8.87 -11.19 3.91
C LEU A 113 -10.17 -11.33 4.69
N ASP A 114 -10.10 -11.29 6.01
CA ASP A 114 -11.29 -11.26 6.86
C ASP A 114 -12.09 -9.97 6.62
N ALA A 115 -13.31 -10.12 6.16
CA ALA A 115 -14.25 -9.02 5.95
C ALA A 115 -15.19 -8.80 7.14
N ARG A 116 -14.97 -9.49 8.26
CA ARG A 116 -15.83 -9.56 9.45
C ARG A 116 -17.20 -10.20 9.16
N ARG A 117 -17.98 -10.49 10.19
CA ARG A 117 -19.30 -11.11 10.11
C ARG A 117 -19.31 -12.44 9.32
N ALA A 118 -18.27 -13.26 9.52
CA ALA A 118 -18.08 -14.53 8.80
C ALA A 118 -18.05 -14.39 7.27
N GLN A 119 -17.52 -13.24 6.80
CA GLN A 119 -17.32 -12.97 5.37
C GLN A 119 -15.84 -12.83 5.07
N VAL A 120 -15.48 -13.06 3.82
CA VAL A 120 -14.10 -13.00 3.33
C VAL A 120 -14.05 -12.18 2.04
N TYR A 121 -13.10 -11.25 1.95
CA TYR A 121 -12.66 -10.72 0.66
C TYR A 121 -11.69 -11.70 0.05
N SER A 122 -11.87 -12.09 -1.19
CA SER A 122 -10.96 -13.00 -1.87
C SER A 122 -10.73 -12.59 -3.32
N ALA A 123 -9.54 -12.90 -3.81
CA ALA A 123 -9.19 -12.76 -5.22
C ALA A 123 -8.26 -13.91 -5.63
N ALA A 124 -8.47 -14.43 -6.83
CA ALA A 124 -7.54 -15.34 -7.47
C ALA A 124 -6.64 -14.55 -8.43
N SER A 125 -5.34 -14.74 -8.31
CA SER A 125 -4.34 -14.13 -9.18
C SER A 125 -3.51 -15.24 -9.82
N VAL A 126 -3.30 -15.15 -11.12
CA VAL A 126 -2.45 -16.12 -11.83
C VAL A 126 -1.14 -15.45 -12.18
N SER A 127 -0.04 -16.03 -11.70
CA SER A 127 1.30 -15.58 -12.01
C SER A 127 1.90 -16.48 -13.10
N TYR A 128 2.10 -15.88 -14.26
CA TYR A 128 2.95 -16.44 -15.31
C TYR A 128 4.26 -15.67 -15.35
N THR A 129 5.30 -16.23 -15.92
CA THR A 129 6.62 -15.59 -16.03
C THR A 129 6.61 -14.18 -16.61
N HIS A 130 5.54 -13.77 -17.31
CA HIS A 130 5.42 -12.45 -17.97
C HIS A 130 4.06 -11.75 -17.88
N LEU A 131 3.02 -12.34 -17.25
CA LEU A 131 1.67 -11.76 -17.20
C LEU A 131 0.99 -12.07 -15.85
N ARG A 132 0.33 -11.06 -15.28
CA ARG A 132 -0.56 -11.23 -14.12
C ARG A 132 -1.99 -10.94 -14.53
N ALA A 133 -2.89 -11.88 -14.30
CA ALA A 133 -4.33 -11.68 -14.44
C ALA A 133 -4.99 -11.72 -13.06
N HIS A 134 -5.95 -10.82 -12.82
CA HIS A 134 -6.65 -10.71 -11.54
C HIS A 134 -8.15 -10.90 -11.72
N GLU A 135 -8.73 -11.78 -10.93
CA GLU A 135 -10.18 -11.87 -10.75
C GLU A 135 -10.52 -11.57 -9.29
N THR A 136 -11.40 -10.63 -9.07
CA THR A 136 -11.89 -10.30 -7.73
C THR A 136 -13.28 -10.92 -7.53
N LEU A 137 -13.39 -11.85 -6.60
CA LEU A 137 -14.64 -12.47 -6.20
C LEU A 137 -15.05 -11.94 -4.83
N ARG A 138 -16.29 -11.47 -4.71
CA ARG A 138 -16.88 -11.03 -3.44
C ARG A 138 -17.89 -12.08 -2.99
N HIS A 139 -17.65 -12.67 -1.87
CA HIS A 139 -18.57 -13.63 -1.23
C HIS A 139 -19.03 -13.12 0.12
#